data_2dbbd0393b57ea1cadbb5173e044a319
#
_entry.id   2dbbd0393b57ea1cadbb5173e044a319
#
_cell.length_a   1.000
_cell.length_b   1.000
_cell.length_c   1.000
_cell.angle_alpha   90.00
_cell.angle_beta   90.00
_cell.angle_gamma   90.00
#
_symmetry.space_group_name_H-M   'P 1'
#
loop_
_entity.id
_entity.type
_entity.pdbx_description
1 polymer ?
#
loop_
_entity_poly.entity_id
_entity_poly.type
_entity_poly.pdbx_seq_one_letter_code
_entity_poly.pdbx_strand_id
1 'polypeptide(L)'
;MEKKGKTANIIETINDIINFGREKGVLHHYTEDTGYDGRTIQIKGKKLIHFGSCSYLGLDVDERLKNGAIEAIRNYGTQFSSSRTYVSSTLYTAYEQMLRKLFGAPVILTTSVSLGHHAVIPVVIEEGSAIILDQQVH
;
A
#
# COMPACT_ATOMS: atom_id res chain seq x y z
N MET A 1 1.22 -24.87 35.51
CA MET A 1 1.40 -23.61 34.72
C MET A 1 1.60 -23.99 33.26
N GLU A 2 0.55 -23.85 32.47
CA GLU A 2 0.64 -24.06 31.01
C GLU A 2 1.53 -22.98 30.42
N LYS A 3 2.54 -23.36 29.65
CA LYS A 3 3.37 -22.41 28.89
C LYS A 3 2.47 -21.85 27.78
N LYS A 4 2.02 -20.59 27.95
CA LYS A 4 1.43 -19.83 26.82
C LYS A 4 2.39 -19.94 25.63
N GLY A 5 1.89 -20.36 24.47
CA GLY A 5 2.72 -20.51 23.27
C GLY A 5 3.33 -19.16 22.87
N LYS A 6 4.49 -19.17 22.21
CA LYS A 6 5.22 -17.98 21.75
C LYS A 6 4.32 -16.98 20.98
N THR A 7 3.40 -17.49 20.19
CA THR A 7 2.42 -16.70 19.42
C THR A 7 1.42 -15.95 20.33
N ALA A 8 0.95 -16.58 21.41
CA ALA A 8 0.04 -15.93 22.35
C ALA A 8 0.70 -14.73 23.04
N ASN A 9 1.97 -14.84 23.40
CA ASN A 9 2.74 -13.72 23.99
C ASN A 9 2.92 -12.56 23.01
N ILE A 10 3.12 -12.84 21.71
CA ILE A 10 3.25 -11.80 20.68
C ILE A 10 1.94 -11.03 20.53
N ILE A 11 0.80 -11.73 20.45
CA ILE A 11 -0.51 -11.10 20.31
C ILE A 11 -0.84 -10.22 21.53
N GLU A 12 -0.55 -10.72 22.73
CA GLU A 12 -0.74 -9.98 23.98
C GLU A 12 0.10 -8.68 23.98
N THR A 13 1.39 -8.76 23.64
CA THR A 13 2.28 -7.61 23.51
C THR A 13 1.79 -6.59 22.47
N ILE A 14 1.33 -7.04 21.31
CA ILE A 14 0.79 -6.16 20.27
C ILE A 14 -0.46 -5.45 20.79
N ASN A 15 -1.37 -6.16 21.44
CA ASN A 15 -2.57 -5.57 22.02
C ASN A 15 -2.25 -4.51 23.08
N ASP A 16 -1.28 -4.77 23.94
CA ASP A 16 -0.85 -3.81 24.97
C ASP A 16 -0.28 -2.54 24.33
N ILE A 17 0.55 -2.65 23.29
CA ILE A 17 1.10 -1.51 22.56
C ILE A 17 -0.03 -0.71 21.89
N ILE A 18 -0.99 -1.38 21.24
CA ILE A 18 -2.12 -0.73 20.58
C ILE A 18 -3.00 0.00 21.61
N ASN A 19 -3.34 -0.67 22.70
CA ASN A 19 -4.17 -0.08 23.76
C ASN A 19 -3.48 1.14 24.38
N PHE A 20 -2.21 1.03 24.73
CA PHE A 20 -1.41 2.13 25.21
C PHE A 20 -1.39 3.32 24.24
N GLY A 21 -1.16 3.06 22.95
CA GLY A 21 -1.16 4.11 21.92
C GLY A 21 -2.53 4.77 21.73
N ARG A 22 -3.62 4.00 21.87
CA ARG A 22 -4.99 4.55 21.84
C ARG A 22 -5.28 5.41 23.08
N GLU A 23 -4.93 4.96 24.27
CA GLU A 23 -5.08 5.71 25.51
C GLU A 23 -4.29 7.03 25.49
N LYS A 24 -3.08 7.00 24.93
CA LYS A 24 -2.25 8.21 24.74
C LYS A 24 -2.74 9.09 23.58
N GLY A 25 -3.71 8.64 22.79
CA GLY A 25 -4.25 9.39 21.67
C GLY A 25 -3.24 9.59 20.55
N VAL A 26 -2.40 8.59 20.28
CA VAL A 26 -1.42 8.61 19.18
C VAL A 26 -1.71 7.59 18.10
N LEU A 27 -2.68 6.70 18.33
CA LEU A 27 -3.12 5.69 17.36
C LEU A 27 -4.61 5.75 17.10
N HIS A 28 -5.03 5.18 15.96
CA HIS A 28 -6.43 5.03 15.57
C HIS A 28 -7.22 6.34 15.52
N HIS A 29 -6.61 7.37 14.95
CA HIS A 29 -7.33 8.61 14.65
C HIS A 29 -8.21 8.46 13.41
N TYR A 30 -9.34 9.14 13.42
CA TYR A 30 -10.23 9.28 12.28
C TYR A 30 -10.25 10.74 11.84
N THR A 31 -10.15 10.94 10.54
CA THR A 31 -10.31 12.28 9.96
C THR A 31 -11.79 12.67 9.93
N GLU A 32 -12.07 13.95 10.12
CA GLU A 32 -13.39 14.58 10.03
C GLU A 32 -13.61 15.23 8.66
N ASP A 33 -12.61 15.14 7.77
CA ASP A 33 -12.66 15.78 6.45
C ASP A 33 -13.62 15.05 5.52
N THR A 34 -14.35 15.82 4.72
CA THR A 34 -15.18 15.34 3.60
C THR A 34 -14.43 15.36 2.27
N GLY A 35 -13.21 15.86 2.27
CA GLY A 35 -12.29 15.91 1.13
C GLY A 35 -10.85 16.00 1.63
N TYR A 36 -9.89 15.79 0.76
CA TYR A 36 -8.47 15.81 1.10
C TYR A 36 -7.71 16.75 0.17
N ASP A 37 -6.93 17.67 0.75
CA ASP A 37 -6.14 18.67 0.01
C ASP A 37 -4.70 18.21 -0.28
N GLY A 38 -4.36 16.97 0.06
CA GLY A 38 -3.02 16.40 -0.11
C GLY A 38 -2.04 16.75 1.01
N ARG A 39 -2.41 17.62 1.94
CA ARG A 39 -1.48 18.16 2.95
C ARG A 39 -2.02 18.15 4.37
N THR A 40 -3.29 18.47 4.55
CA THR A 40 -3.87 18.68 5.88
C THR A 40 -5.03 17.74 6.15
N ILE A 41 -5.24 17.41 7.42
CA ILE A 41 -6.38 16.62 7.92
C ILE A 41 -6.97 17.28 9.15
N GLN A 42 -8.25 17.06 9.39
CA GLN A 42 -8.95 17.52 10.57
C GLN A 42 -9.20 16.35 11.52
N ILE A 43 -8.71 16.48 12.76
CA ILE A 43 -8.89 15.48 13.82
C ILE A 43 -9.30 16.20 15.08
N LYS A 44 -10.43 15.80 15.69
CA LYS A 44 -10.99 16.39 16.92
C LYS A 44 -11.10 17.93 16.83
N GLY A 45 -11.64 18.43 15.72
CA GLY A 45 -11.81 19.85 15.45
C GLY A 45 -10.53 20.63 15.17
N LYS A 46 -9.37 19.98 15.09
CA LYS A 46 -8.07 20.63 14.83
C LYS A 46 -7.57 20.31 13.43
N LYS A 47 -7.19 21.34 12.69
CA LYS A 47 -6.51 21.19 11.40
C LYS A 47 -5.02 20.92 11.63
N LEU A 48 -4.54 19.78 11.14
CA LEU A 48 -3.17 19.29 11.35
C LEU A 48 -2.49 19.04 10.01
N ILE A 49 -1.17 19.22 9.95
CA ILE A 49 -0.38 18.78 8.80
C ILE A 49 -0.23 17.25 8.86
N HIS A 50 -0.53 16.59 7.76
CA HIS A 50 -0.54 15.14 7.67
C HIS A 50 0.82 14.56 7.25
N PHE A 51 1.67 14.26 8.24
CA PHE A 51 2.96 13.59 8.01
C PHE A 51 2.87 12.05 7.94
N GLY A 52 1.73 11.47 8.26
CA GLY A 52 1.50 10.02 8.20
C GLY A 52 1.12 9.48 6.82
N SER A 53 1.13 10.32 5.78
CA SER A 53 0.84 9.92 4.41
C SER A 53 2.07 9.32 3.72
N CYS A 54 1.86 8.26 2.92
CA CYS A 54 2.88 7.72 2.01
C CYS A 54 2.88 8.42 0.65
N SER A 55 2.19 9.55 0.50
CA SER A 55 2.18 10.38 -0.71
C SER A 55 3.45 11.23 -0.80
N TYR A 56 4.59 10.60 -1.03
CA TYR A 56 5.90 11.27 -0.99
C TYR A 56 6.04 12.42 -1.99
N LEU A 57 5.38 12.33 -3.14
CA LEU A 57 5.42 13.37 -4.18
C LEU A 57 4.18 14.28 -4.17
N GLY A 58 3.21 14.03 -3.28
CA GLY A 58 1.96 14.82 -3.21
C GLY A 58 1.09 14.72 -4.46
N LEU A 59 1.20 13.64 -5.23
CA LEU A 59 0.48 13.47 -6.49
C LEU A 59 -0.93 12.90 -6.33
N ASP A 60 -1.33 12.45 -5.15
CA ASP A 60 -2.62 11.82 -4.88
C ASP A 60 -3.81 12.70 -5.27
N VAL A 61 -3.64 14.02 -5.21
CA VAL A 61 -4.67 15.02 -5.52
C VAL A 61 -4.39 15.80 -6.79
N ASP A 62 -3.38 15.40 -7.58
CA ASP A 62 -3.06 16.04 -8.85
C ASP A 62 -4.20 15.85 -9.86
N GLU A 63 -4.67 16.95 -10.45
CA GLU A 63 -5.81 16.93 -11.36
C GLU A 63 -5.54 16.11 -12.64
N ARG A 64 -4.30 16.00 -13.08
CA ARG A 64 -3.93 15.17 -14.24
C ARG A 64 -4.15 13.70 -13.94
N LEU A 65 -3.80 13.24 -12.73
CA LEU A 65 -4.01 11.86 -12.30
C LEU A 65 -5.48 11.55 -12.04
N LYS A 66 -6.20 12.48 -11.40
CA LYS A 66 -7.66 12.36 -11.21
C LYS A 66 -8.39 12.25 -12.54
N ASN A 67 -8.07 13.12 -13.50
CA ASN A 67 -8.70 13.10 -14.82
C ASN A 67 -8.41 11.80 -15.58
N GLY A 68 -7.16 11.30 -15.51
CA GLY A 68 -6.81 10.00 -16.07
C GLY A 68 -7.59 8.84 -15.46
N ALA A 69 -7.76 8.84 -14.13
CA ALA A 69 -8.58 7.85 -13.44
C ALA A 69 -10.05 7.92 -13.83
N ILE A 70 -10.63 9.12 -13.91
CA ILE A 70 -12.02 9.35 -14.34
C ILE A 70 -12.22 8.84 -15.78
N GLU A 71 -11.30 9.14 -16.68
CA GLU A 71 -11.33 8.66 -18.06
C GLU A 71 -11.26 7.13 -18.14
N ALA A 72 -10.36 6.52 -17.38
CA ALA A 72 -10.25 5.08 -17.30
C ALA A 72 -11.54 4.42 -16.78
N ILE A 73 -12.16 4.99 -15.74
CA ILE A 73 -13.45 4.50 -15.21
C ILE A 73 -14.55 4.61 -16.27
N ARG A 74 -14.63 5.70 -17.03
CA ARG A 74 -15.62 5.88 -18.08
C ARG A 74 -15.47 4.87 -19.21
N ASN A 75 -14.25 4.51 -19.57
CA ASN A 75 -13.95 3.63 -20.70
C ASN A 75 -13.95 2.15 -20.34
N TYR A 76 -13.57 1.78 -19.10
CA TYR A 76 -13.35 0.40 -18.67
C TYR A 76 -14.22 -0.02 -17.48
N GLY A 77 -14.98 0.90 -16.88
CA GLY A 77 -15.71 0.65 -15.63
C GLY A 77 -14.83 0.77 -14.39
N THR A 78 -15.40 0.42 -13.24
CA THR A 78 -14.71 0.56 -11.95
C THR A 78 -13.61 -0.48 -11.73
N GLN A 79 -13.62 -1.57 -12.49
CA GLN A 79 -12.56 -2.57 -12.51
C GLN A 79 -12.60 -3.38 -13.81
N PHE A 80 -11.45 -3.89 -14.21
CA PHE A 80 -11.32 -4.84 -15.31
C PHE A 80 -11.19 -6.26 -14.72
N SER A 81 -12.34 -6.93 -14.51
CA SER A 81 -12.47 -8.21 -13.80
C SER A 81 -12.00 -9.40 -14.62
N SER A 82 -10.73 -9.41 -15.02
CA SER A 82 -10.13 -10.54 -15.72
C SER A 82 -8.76 -10.86 -15.15
N SER A 83 -8.44 -12.17 -15.06
CA SER A 83 -7.07 -12.58 -14.77
C SER A 83 -6.16 -12.20 -15.92
N ARG A 84 -5.03 -11.56 -15.62
CA ARG A 84 -4.01 -11.19 -16.61
C ARG A 84 -3.43 -12.38 -17.38
N THR A 85 -3.55 -13.59 -16.85
CA THR A 85 -3.19 -14.83 -17.53
C THR A 85 -4.00 -15.06 -18.81
N TYR A 86 -5.27 -14.62 -18.79
CA TYR A 86 -6.16 -14.80 -19.93
C TYR A 86 -6.28 -13.53 -20.78
N VAL A 87 -6.57 -12.39 -20.13
CA VAL A 87 -6.78 -11.11 -20.81
C VAL A 87 -6.22 -9.97 -19.97
N SER A 88 -5.36 -9.17 -20.55
CA SER A 88 -4.86 -7.92 -19.96
C SER A 88 -5.46 -6.71 -20.64
N SER A 89 -5.82 -5.68 -19.88
CA SER A 89 -6.14 -4.37 -20.44
C SER A 89 -4.89 -3.74 -21.09
N THR A 90 -5.09 -3.01 -22.19
CA THR A 90 -4.04 -2.23 -22.85
C THR A 90 -3.38 -1.20 -21.94
N LEU A 91 -4.11 -0.72 -20.91
CA LEU A 91 -3.58 0.22 -19.90
C LEU A 91 -2.39 -0.37 -19.14
N TYR A 92 -2.44 -1.66 -18.77
CA TYR A 92 -1.31 -2.32 -18.09
C TYR A 92 -0.06 -2.33 -18.97
N THR A 93 -0.21 -2.74 -20.23
CA THR A 93 0.91 -2.81 -21.17
C THR A 93 1.53 -1.44 -21.42
N ALA A 94 0.70 -0.43 -21.66
CA ALA A 94 1.17 0.94 -21.88
C ALA A 94 1.92 1.49 -20.65
N TYR A 95 1.38 1.28 -19.46
CA TYR A 95 1.99 1.77 -18.23
C TYR A 95 3.31 1.03 -17.92
N GLU A 96 3.34 -0.29 -18.06
CA GLU A 96 4.59 -1.07 -17.90
C GLU A 96 5.67 -0.63 -18.88
N GLN A 97 5.31 -0.31 -20.13
CA GLN A 97 6.27 0.21 -21.13
C GLN A 97 6.82 1.59 -20.74
N MET A 98 5.99 2.48 -20.20
CA MET A 98 6.43 3.79 -19.71
C MET A 98 7.40 3.62 -18.53
N LEU A 99 7.08 2.75 -17.56
CA LEU A 99 7.94 2.48 -16.42
C LEU A 99 9.25 1.80 -16.82
N ARG A 100 9.23 0.88 -17.80
CA ARG A 100 10.46 0.28 -18.35
C ARG A 100 11.40 1.34 -18.95
N LYS A 101 10.86 2.34 -19.63
CA LYS A 101 11.67 3.45 -20.15
C LYS A 101 12.24 4.30 -19.02
N LEU A 102 11.46 4.53 -17.97
CA LEU A 102 11.89 5.34 -16.83
C LEU A 102 12.99 4.66 -16.00
N PHE A 103 12.82 3.36 -15.71
CA PHE A 103 13.73 2.59 -14.84
C PHE A 103 14.84 1.86 -15.58
N GLY A 104 14.76 1.76 -16.90
CA GLY A 104 15.74 1.00 -17.70
C GLY A 104 15.75 -0.50 -17.42
N ALA A 105 14.69 -1.06 -16.83
CA ALA A 105 14.59 -2.45 -16.40
C ALA A 105 13.19 -3.02 -16.67
N PRO A 106 13.02 -4.35 -16.76
CA PRO A 106 11.71 -4.98 -16.83
C PRO A 106 10.84 -4.60 -15.63
N VAL A 107 9.57 -4.29 -15.87
CA VAL A 107 8.59 -3.91 -14.85
C VAL A 107 7.33 -4.73 -15.03
N ILE A 108 6.76 -5.17 -13.92
CA ILE A 108 5.45 -5.80 -13.84
C ILE A 108 4.62 -5.03 -12.82
N LEU A 109 3.39 -4.69 -13.18
CA LEU A 109 2.44 -4.05 -12.28
C LEU A 109 1.69 -5.09 -11.46
N THR A 110 1.54 -4.80 -10.18
CA THR A 110 0.71 -5.56 -9.24
C THR A 110 -0.25 -4.60 -8.52
N THR A 111 -1.32 -5.13 -7.96
CA THR A 111 -2.32 -4.30 -7.23
C THR A 111 -1.78 -3.72 -5.94
N SER A 112 -0.77 -4.33 -5.35
CA SER A 112 -0.01 -3.80 -4.21
C SER A 112 1.40 -4.38 -4.19
N VAL A 113 2.33 -3.67 -3.54
CA VAL A 113 3.71 -4.14 -3.34
C VAL A 113 3.73 -5.45 -2.54
N SER A 114 2.91 -5.57 -1.50
CA SER A 114 2.81 -6.80 -0.70
C SER A 114 2.40 -8.01 -1.55
N LEU A 115 1.39 -7.85 -2.39
CA LEU A 115 0.97 -8.92 -3.30
C LEU A 115 2.06 -9.24 -4.34
N GLY A 116 2.77 -8.22 -4.82
CA GLY A 116 3.93 -8.39 -5.70
C GLY A 116 5.02 -9.24 -5.04
N HIS A 117 5.38 -8.94 -3.80
CA HIS A 117 6.35 -9.74 -3.03
C HIS A 117 5.87 -11.18 -2.82
N HIS A 118 4.61 -11.39 -2.42
CA HIS A 118 4.06 -12.73 -2.27
C HIS A 118 4.06 -13.55 -3.56
N ALA A 119 3.89 -12.91 -4.70
CA ALA A 119 3.92 -13.59 -6.00
C ALA A 119 5.35 -13.87 -6.48
N VAL A 120 6.29 -12.96 -6.27
CA VAL A 120 7.65 -13.04 -6.86
C VAL A 120 8.61 -13.84 -5.99
N ILE A 121 8.58 -13.65 -4.67
CA ILE A 121 9.54 -14.28 -3.76
C ILE A 121 9.56 -15.81 -3.90
N PRO A 122 8.43 -16.53 -3.91
CA PRO A 122 8.44 -17.98 -4.06
C PRO A 122 8.95 -18.48 -5.42
N VAL A 123 8.97 -17.61 -6.44
CA VAL A 123 9.42 -17.95 -7.80
C VAL A 123 10.93 -17.78 -7.95
N VAL A 124 11.50 -16.77 -7.28
CA VAL A 124 12.93 -16.42 -7.44
C VAL A 124 13.82 -17.04 -6.36
N ILE A 125 13.22 -17.55 -5.27
CA ILE A 125 13.95 -18.19 -4.17
C ILE A 125 13.72 -19.69 -4.22
N GLU A 126 14.80 -20.44 -4.36
CA GLU A 126 14.78 -21.90 -4.33
C GLU A 126 14.84 -22.43 -2.89
N GLU A 127 14.39 -23.68 -2.68
CA GLU A 127 14.54 -24.35 -1.38
C GLU A 127 16.02 -24.46 -1.02
N GLY A 128 16.35 -24.06 0.21
CA GLY A 128 17.73 -24.02 0.72
C GLY A 128 18.50 -22.74 0.38
N SER A 129 17.90 -21.77 -0.32
CA SER A 129 18.51 -20.47 -0.55
C SER A 129 18.67 -19.69 0.74
N ALA A 130 19.78 -18.95 0.89
CA ALA A 130 19.96 -18.00 1.97
C ALA A 130 19.31 -16.66 1.61
N ILE A 131 18.56 -16.09 2.55
CA ILE A 131 17.92 -14.78 2.40
C ILE A 131 18.53 -13.84 3.45
N ILE A 132 19.05 -12.70 2.98
CA ILE A 132 19.53 -11.63 3.85
C ILE A 132 18.45 -10.56 3.92
N LEU A 133 17.96 -10.26 5.13
CA LEU A 133 16.94 -9.26 5.38
C LEU A 133 17.53 -8.11 6.18
N ASP A 134 17.11 -6.88 5.86
CA ASP A 134 17.30 -5.75 6.78
C ASP A 134 16.48 -5.97 8.05
N GLN A 135 16.98 -5.46 9.19
CA GLN A 135 16.31 -5.63 10.49
C GLN A 135 14.90 -5.02 10.51
N GLN A 136 14.67 -3.98 9.72
CA GLN A 136 13.39 -3.25 9.65
C GLN A 136 12.72 -3.40 8.29
N VAL A 137 13.02 -4.46 7.55
CA VAL A 137 12.34 -4.72 6.28
C VAL A 137 10.82 -4.81 6.47
N HIS A 138 10.10 -4.13 5.60
CA HIS A 138 8.65 -4.05 5.65
C HIS A 138 7.99 -5.36 5.19
#